data_3993c2511ff5e396d134309b4a2fe662
#
_entry.id   3993c2511ff5e396d134309b4a2fe662
#
_cell.length_a   1.000
_cell.length_b   1.000
_cell.length_c   1.000
_cell.angle_alpha   90.00
_cell.angle_beta   90.00
_cell.angle_gamma   90.00
#
_symmetry.space_group_name_H-M   'P 1'
#
loop_
_entity.id
_entity.type
_entity.pdbx_description
1 polymer ?
#
loop_
_entity_poly.entity_id
_entity_poly.type
_entity_poly.pdbx_seq_one_letter_code
_entity_poly.pdbx_strand_id
1 'polypeptide(L)'
;MLKNTCKTLTAWLRRHRAACLGLLAGLAALGLFAAARGNQAAMDWWLAHVSMPVKRGISALVDPLPFSACELGATVLIVGALAFLVRAIRRAVKGQKGALPAWLLHVAVLVVWGYAGVCALWGTQYYGTSFAGRAGMQSPAVSVEQLAAVTDYFAARVNETADAVPRDESSLFAVEKTEILQSCSGLYTPLLERWPFLDGPERHPKPAVYSKLMSAWGFTGYLCPLVGESTLNVDSPAVFLPVTVAHELAHQRGVAAEQEANFVGVMAATADGNVAYQYSGWLFGYLHLSNALYSADPDLARASYAALCAEAQADMADNNAYWKQWEGPVKETGEKVYTAFLQGYGQKLGMRSYGACADLLVEEFLPYTTTGGLTAE
;
A
#
# COMPACT_ATOMS: atom_id res chain seq x y z
N MET A 1 -39.07 -16.98 35.22
CA MET A 1 -37.97 -16.12 34.75
C MET A 1 -37.69 -16.33 33.26
N LEU A 2 -37.41 -17.52 32.78
CA LEU A 2 -37.07 -17.83 31.38
C LEU A 2 -38.10 -17.36 30.33
N LYS A 3 -39.41 -17.53 30.57
CA LYS A 3 -40.46 -17.07 29.62
C LYS A 3 -40.53 -15.55 29.42
N ASN A 4 -40.22 -14.75 30.44
CA ASN A 4 -40.19 -13.28 30.33
C ASN A 4 -38.94 -12.81 29.59
N THR A 5 -37.77 -13.44 29.80
CA THR A 5 -36.52 -13.15 29.11
C THR A 5 -36.65 -13.46 27.62
N CYS A 6 -37.29 -14.57 27.25
CA CYS A 6 -37.53 -14.96 25.86
C CYS A 6 -38.45 -13.96 25.12
N LYS A 7 -39.54 -13.49 25.77
CA LYS A 7 -40.45 -12.48 25.21
C LYS A 7 -39.72 -11.13 24.98
N THR A 8 -38.87 -10.72 25.93
CA THR A 8 -38.12 -9.47 25.84
C THR A 8 -37.08 -9.54 24.69
N LEU A 9 -36.38 -10.67 24.55
CA LEU A 9 -35.41 -10.91 23.47
C LEU A 9 -36.11 -10.91 22.09
N THR A 10 -37.24 -11.60 21.95
CA THR A 10 -38.01 -11.65 20.71
C THR A 10 -38.52 -10.27 20.30
N ALA A 11 -38.97 -9.47 21.25
CA ALA A 11 -39.42 -8.09 21.00
C ALA A 11 -38.23 -7.20 20.57
N TRP A 12 -37.06 -7.35 21.17
CA TRP A 12 -35.85 -6.63 20.82
C TRP A 12 -35.37 -7.01 19.39
N LEU A 13 -35.30 -8.30 19.06
CA LEU A 13 -34.94 -8.81 17.72
C LEU A 13 -35.89 -8.30 16.64
N ARG A 14 -37.21 -8.30 16.92
CA ARG A 14 -38.22 -7.73 15.99
C ARG A 14 -37.99 -6.23 15.75
N ARG A 15 -37.63 -5.48 16.78
CA ARG A 15 -37.34 -4.04 16.69
C ARG A 15 -36.07 -3.76 15.86
N HIS A 16 -35.07 -4.64 15.94
CA HIS A 16 -33.77 -4.50 15.22
C HIS A 16 -33.64 -5.47 14.05
N ARG A 17 -34.76 -5.99 13.51
CA ARG A 17 -34.76 -7.01 12.47
C ARG A 17 -33.93 -6.64 11.24
N ALA A 18 -33.95 -5.38 10.79
CA ALA A 18 -33.18 -4.92 9.64
C ALA A 18 -31.66 -5.03 9.92
N ALA A 19 -31.20 -4.64 11.10
CA ALA A 19 -29.80 -4.77 11.48
C ALA A 19 -29.37 -6.24 11.62
N CYS A 20 -30.24 -7.11 12.19
CA CYS A 20 -29.96 -8.55 12.27
C CYS A 20 -29.88 -9.19 10.88
N LEU A 21 -30.79 -8.86 9.97
CA LEU A 21 -30.76 -9.34 8.60
C LEU A 21 -29.54 -8.79 7.84
N GLY A 22 -29.20 -7.50 8.06
CA GLY A 22 -27.99 -6.90 7.52
C GLY A 22 -26.71 -7.61 7.99
N LEU A 23 -26.63 -7.97 9.28
CA LEU A 23 -25.50 -8.73 9.80
C LEU A 23 -25.39 -10.12 9.14
N LEU A 24 -26.53 -10.85 9.06
CA LEU A 24 -26.56 -12.17 8.42
C LEU A 24 -26.18 -12.09 6.92
N ALA A 25 -26.68 -11.09 6.20
CA ALA A 25 -26.33 -10.88 4.80
C ALA A 25 -24.84 -10.56 4.61
N GLY A 26 -24.27 -9.71 5.48
CA GLY A 26 -22.84 -9.42 5.46
C GLY A 26 -21.97 -10.66 5.76
N LEU A 27 -22.36 -11.48 6.75
CA LEU A 27 -21.69 -12.76 7.04
C LEU A 27 -21.81 -13.75 5.88
N ALA A 28 -22.97 -13.80 5.22
CA ALA A 28 -23.16 -14.62 4.01
C ALA A 28 -22.25 -14.13 2.85
N ALA A 29 -22.11 -12.82 2.65
CA ALA A 29 -21.19 -12.26 1.67
C ALA A 29 -19.74 -12.65 1.94
N LEU A 30 -19.29 -12.59 3.20
CA LEU A 30 -17.96 -13.08 3.60
C LEU A 30 -17.79 -14.58 3.39
N GLY A 31 -18.83 -15.38 3.68
CA GLY A 31 -18.85 -16.82 3.41
C GLY A 31 -18.72 -17.14 1.92
N LEU A 32 -19.44 -16.40 1.06
CA LEU A 32 -19.33 -16.51 -0.40
C LEU A 32 -17.94 -16.16 -0.89
N PHE A 33 -17.34 -15.06 -0.41
CA PHE A 33 -15.96 -14.71 -0.74
C PHE A 33 -14.99 -15.81 -0.30
N ALA A 34 -15.12 -16.33 0.92
CA ALA A 34 -14.26 -17.40 1.44
C ALA A 34 -14.37 -18.70 0.61
N ALA A 35 -15.55 -19.02 0.10
CA ALA A 35 -15.77 -20.15 -0.78
C ALA A 35 -15.21 -19.94 -2.20
N ALA A 36 -15.34 -18.71 -2.73
CA ALA A 36 -14.94 -18.37 -4.09
C ALA A 36 -13.45 -18.10 -4.26
N ARG A 37 -12.74 -17.62 -3.23
CA ARG A 37 -11.35 -17.15 -3.30
C ARG A 37 -10.33 -18.20 -3.76
N GLY A 38 -10.66 -19.48 -3.64
CA GLY A 38 -9.83 -20.60 -4.16
C GLY A 38 -9.91 -20.78 -5.68
N ASN A 39 -10.83 -20.08 -6.36
CA ASN A 39 -10.97 -20.12 -7.82
C ASN A 39 -10.37 -18.86 -8.44
N GLN A 40 -9.13 -18.94 -8.92
CA GLN A 40 -8.38 -17.84 -9.51
C GLN A 40 -9.14 -17.18 -10.68
N ALA A 41 -9.71 -17.97 -11.60
CA ALA A 41 -10.45 -17.42 -12.73
C ALA A 41 -11.69 -16.62 -12.31
N ALA A 42 -12.38 -17.05 -11.24
CA ALA A 42 -13.49 -16.28 -10.67
C ALA A 42 -13.00 -14.97 -10.03
N MET A 43 -11.83 -14.97 -9.39
CA MET A 43 -11.23 -13.77 -8.81
C MET A 43 -10.76 -12.79 -9.89
N ASP A 44 -10.15 -13.28 -10.96
CA ASP A 44 -9.76 -12.47 -12.12
C ASP A 44 -10.96 -11.83 -12.81
N TRP A 45 -12.03 -12.60 -13.00
CA TRP A 45 -13.28 -12.09 -13.55
C TRP A 45 -13.89 -11.00 -12.67
N TRP A 46 -13.97 -11.26 -11.37
CA TRP A 46 -14.51 -10.30 -10.40
C TRP A 46 -13.65 -9.02 -10.34
N LEU A 47 -12.34 -9.16 -10.36
CA LEU A 47 -11.40 -8.05 -10.39
C LEU A 47 -11.65 -7.16 -11.62
N ALA A 48 -11.72 -7.76 -12.80
CA ALA A 48 -11.87 -7.05 -14.06
C ALA A 48 -13.25 -6.37 -14.21
N HIS A 49 -14.34 -7.05 -13.78
CA HIS A 49 -15.70 -6.61 -14.08
C HIS A 49 -16.41 -5.93 -12.90
N VAL A 50 -15.92 -6.08 -11.68
CA VAL A 50 -16.55 -5.53 -10.47
C VAL A 50 -15.59 -4.64 -9.70
N SER A 51 -14.49 -5.19 -9.15
CA SER A 51 -13.61 -4.45 -8.24
C SER A 51 -13.00 -3.22 -8.89
N MET A 52 -12.33 -3.38 -10.04
CA MET A 52 -11.65 -2.27 -10.71
C MET A 52 -12.63 -1.21 -11.24
N PRO A 53 -13.73 -1.55 -11.94
CA PRO A 53 -14.71 -0.56 -12.37
C PRO A 53 -15.32 0.22 -11.21
N VAL A 54 -15.70 -0.45 -10.11
CA VAL A 54 -16.28 0.20 -8.92
C VAL A 54 -15.27 1.13 -8.26
N LYS A 55 -14.04 0.69 -8.01
CA LYS A 55 -12.97 1.53 -7.45
C LYS A 55 -12.67 2.74 -8.34
N ARG A 56 -12.55 2.54 -9.66
CA ARG A 56 -12.31 3.62 -10.63
C ARG A 56 -13.46 4.64 -10.63
N GLY A 57 -14.70 4.17 -10.52
CA GLY A 57 -15.88 5.04 -10.43
C GLY A 57 -15.89 5.85 -9.13
N ILE A 58 -15.66 5.23 -7.99
CA ILE A 58 -15.63 5.92 -6.69
C ILE A 58 -14.45 6.90 -6.63
N SER A 59 -13.24 6.47 -7.03
CA SER A 59 -12.07 7.34 -7.03
C SER A 59 -12.26 8.57 -7.93
N ALA A 60 -12.95 8.42 -9.07
CA ALA A 60 -13.29 9.56 -9.94
C ALA A 60 -14.17 10.61 -9.26
N LEU A 61 -15.08 10.18 -8.38
CA LEU A 61 -15.96 11.09 -7.64
C LEU A 61 -15.21 11.88 -6.55
N VAL A 62 -14.18 11.28 -5.95
CA VAL A 62 -13.44 11.91 -4.85
C VAL A 62 -12.14 12.58 -5.33
N ASP A 63 -11.69 12.33 -6.55
CA ASP A 63 -10.47 12.90 -7.12
C ASP A 63 -10.41 14.43 -7.05
N PRO A 64 -11.49 15.21 -7.31
CA PRO A 64 -11.46 16.66 -7.21
C PRO A 64 -11.29 17.22 -5.79
N LEU A 65 -11.40 16.37 -4.76
CA LEU A 65 -11.24 16.84 -3.37
C LEU A 65 -9.76 17.13 -3.08
N PRO A 66 -9.44 18.24 -2.40
CA PRO A 66 -8.05 18.59 -2.06
C PRO A 66 -7.51 17.86 -0.82
N PHE A 67 -8.27 16.92 -0.27
CA PHE A 67 -7.96 16.14 0.94
C PHE A 67 -8.40 14.68 0.75
N SER A 68 -7.89 13.78 1.59
CA SER A 68 -8.27 12.36 1.55
C SER A 68 -9.73 12.15 1.99
N ALA A 69 -10.56 11.67 1.05
CA ALA A 69 -11.93 11.26 1.33
C ALA A 69 -11.96 10.05 2.28
N CYS A 70 -10.95 9.18 2.21
CA CYS A 70 -10.79 8.04 3.13
C CYS A 70 -10.59 8.52 4.57
N GLU A 71 -9.67 9.45 4.82
CA GLU A 71 -9.43 10.00 6.17
C GLU A 71 -10.66 10.71 6.72
N LEU A 72 -11.31 11.53 5.89
CA LEU A 72 -12.55 12.20 6.28
C LEU A 72 -13.65 11.19 6.61
N GLY A 73 -13.86 10.20 5.75
CA GLY A 73 -14.84 9.13 5.95
C GLY A 73 -14.59 8.33 7.23
N ALA A 74 -13.34 7.92 7.48
CA ALA A 74 -12.94 7.23 8.69
C ALA A 74 -13.19 8.10 9.94
N THR A 75 -12.83 9.38 9.89
CA THR A 75 -13.06 10.33 10.99
C THR A 75 -14.54 10.47 11.30
N VAL A 76 -15.38 10.68 10.28
CA VAL A 76 -16.84 10.80 10.44
C VAL A 76 -17.43 9.51 11.02
N LEU A 77 -16.98 8.33 10.57
CA LEU A 77 -17.45 7.05 11.10
C LEU A 77 -17.06 6.86 12.56
N ILE A 78 -15.81 7.18 12.94
CA ILE A 78 -15.33 7.06 14.33
C ILE A 78 -16.09 8.03 15.24
N VAL A 79 -16.17 9.31 14.88
CA VAL A 79 -16.89 10.32 15.66
C VAL A 79 -18.37 9.96 15.79
N GLY A 80 -19.00 9.50 14.70
CA GLY A 80 -20.38 9.04 14.68
C GLY A 80 -20.60 7.84 15.60
N ALA A 81 -19.71 6.84 15.56
CA ALA A 81 -19.78 5.66 16.43
C ALA A 81 -19.63 6.04 17.92
N LEU A 82 -18.70 6.96 18.25
CA LEU A 82 -18.51 7.47 19.61
C LEU A 82 -19.74 8.27 20.09
N ALA A 83 -20.28 9.15 19.28
CA ALA A 83 -21.50 9.90 19.62
C ALA A 83 -22.70 8.97 19.85
N PHE A 84 -22.82 7.93 19.01
CA PHE A 84 -23.85 6.91 19.16
C PHE A 84 -23.63 6.07 20.42
N LEU A 85 -22.38 5.75 20.79
CA LEU A 85 -22.03 5.09 22.06
C LEU A 85 -22.44 5.92 23.28
N VAL A 86 -22.07 7.21 23.28
CA VAL A 86 -22.46 8.13 24.38
C VAL A 86 -23.98 8.18 24.51
N ARG A 87 -24.72 8.24 23.40
CA ARG A 87 -26.20 8.20 23.42
C ARG A 87 -26.72 6.86 23.95
N ALA A 88 -26.11 5.73 23.60
CA ALA A 88 -26.48 4.41 24.08
C ALA A 88 -26.23 4.26 25.58
N ILE A 89 -25.11 4.76 26.10
CA ILE A 89 -24.79 4.79 27.53
C ILE A 89 -25.82 5.64 28.29
N ARG A 90 -26.10 6.88 27.84
CA ARG A 90 -27.11 7.75 28.46
C ARG A 90 -28.50 7.10 28.52
N ARG A 91 -28.90 6.35 27.51
CA ARG A 91 -30.15 5.60 27.48
C ARG A 91 -30.13 4.41 28.42
N ALA A 92 -29.01 3.68 28.50
CA ALA A 92 -28.87 2.56 29.45
C ALA A 92 -28.94 3.02 30.91
N VAL A 93 -28.28 4.13 31.26
CA VAL A 93 -28.36 4.75 32.60
C VAL A 93 -29.78 5.17 32.93
N LYS A 94 -30.58 5.62 31.95
CA LYS A 94 -32.01 5.91 32.11
C LYS A 94 -32.91 4.66 32.13
N GLY A 95 -32.35 3.46 32.27
CA GLY A 95 -33.10 2.20 32.40
C GLY A 95 -33.49 1.52 31.09
N GLN A 96 -33.05 2.03 29.94
CA GLN A 96 -33.30 1.38 28.62
C GLN A 96 -32.33 0.23 28.39
N LYS A 97 -32.59 -0.95 28.94
CA LYS A 97 -31.71 -2.14 28.95
C LYS A 97 -31.26 -2.65 27.58
N GLY A 98 -31.94 -2.29 26.47
CA GLY A 98 -31.59 -2.71 25.10
C GLY A 98 -30.70 -1.75 24.35
N ALA A 99 -30.29 -0.61 24.93
CA ALA A 99 -29.59 0.45 24.20
C ALA A 99 -28.13 0.08 23.81
N LEU A 100 -27.35 -0.50 24.73
CA LEU A 100 -25.98 -0.96 24.47
C LEU A 100 -25.94 -2.15 23.51
N PRO A 101 -26.73 -3.22 23.67
CA PRO A 101 -26.83 -4.28 22.68
C PRO A 101 -27.20 -3.78 21.27
N ALA A 102 -28.08 -2.76 21.20
CA ALA A 102 -28.41 -2.16 19.89
C ALA A 102 -27.22 -1.44 19.27
N TRP A 103 -26.45 -0.68 20.04
CA TRP A 103 -25.21 -0.05 19.59
C TRP A 103 -24.22 -1.09 19.07
N LEU A 104 -23.96 -2.15 19.86
CA LEU A 104 -23.04 -3.24 19.46
C LEU A 104 -23.49 -3.90 18.16
N LEU A 105 -24.79 -4.17 17.99
CA LEU A 105 -25.32 -4.75 16.75
C LEU A 105 -25.06 -3.85 15.53
N HIS A 106 -25.31 -2.54 15.65
CA HIS A 106 -25.08 -1.64 14.50
C HIS A 106 -23.59 -1.47 14.18
N VAL A 107 -22.72 -1.43 15.19
CA VAL A 107 -21.26 -1.43 14.99
C VAL A 107 -20.82 -2.74 14.33
N ALA A 108 -21.34 -3.90 14.78
CA ALA A 108 -21.03 -5.18 14.15
C ALA A 108 -21.46 -5.22 12.67
N VAL A 109 -22.65 -4.69 12.34
CA VAL A 109 -23.11 -4.57 10.95
C VAL A 109 -22.14 -3.72 10.13
N LEU A 110 -21.74 -2.55 10.65
CA LEU A 110 -20.79 -1.65 9.97
C LEU A 110 -19.45 -2.34 9.72
N VAL A 111 -18.89 -2.99 10.73
CA VAL A 111 -17.60 -3.69 10.63
C VAL A 111 -17.67 -4.86 9.63
N VAL A 112 -18.73 -5.67 9.70
CA VAL A 112 -18.89 -6.82 8.79
C VAL A 112 -19.05 -6.38 7.34
N TRP A 113 -19.86 -5.34 7.06
CA TRP A 113 -20.00 -4.82 5.70
C TRP A 113 -18.77 -4.05 5.23
N GLY A 114 -18.10 -3.31 6.11
CA GLY A 114 -16.81 -2.69 5.80
C GLY A 114 -15.77 -3.74 5.38
N TYR A 115 -15.65 -4.82 6.15
CA TYR A 115 -14.73 -5.91 5.82
C TYR A 115 -15.16 -6.70 4.57
N ALA A 116 -16.45 -6.93 4.37
CA ALA A 116 -16.97 -7.54 3.13
C ALA A 116 -16.66 -6.67 1.90
N GLY A 117 -16.75 -5.34 2.04
CA GLY A 117 -16.32 -4.38 1.01
C GLY A 117 -14.82 -4.47 0.72
N VAL A 118 -13.98 -4.53 1.76
CA VAL A 118 -12.54 -4.75 1.61
C VAL A 118 -12.26 -6.08 0.89
N CYS A 119 -12.92 -7.16 1.28
CA CYS A 119 -12.78 -8.45 0.58
C CYS A 119 -13.16 -8.35 -0.89
N ALA A 120 -14.29 -7.71 -1.21
CA ALA A 120 -14.82 -7.62 -2.57
C ALA A 120 -14.02 -6.67 -3.49
N LEU A 121 -13.51 -5.55 -2.96
CA LEU A 121 -12.87 -4.51 -3.77
C LEU A 121 -11.33 -4.56 -3.72
N TRP A 122 -10.76 -5.23 -2.71
CA TRP A 122 -9.31 -5.33 -2.55
C TRP A 122 -8.84 -6.77 -2.40
N GLY A 123 -9.44 -7.55 -1.50
CA GLY A 123 -9.03 -8.91 -1.17
C GLY A 123 -9.00 -9.86 -2.38
N THR A 124 -9.87 -9.65 -3.37
CA THR A 124 -9.91 -10.41 -4.63
C THR A 124 -8.59 -10.37 -5.39
N GLN A 125 -7.84 -9.27 -5.30
CA GLN A 125 -6.57 -9.08 -6.01
C GLN A 125 -5.47 -10.04 -5.52
N TYR A 126 -5.49 -10.43 -4.25
CA TYR A 126 -4.53 -11.38 -3.68
C TYR A 126 -4.76 -12.83 -4.13
N TYR A 127 -5.94 -13.14 -4.67
CA TYR A 127 -6.33 -14.48 -5.13
C TYR A 127 -6.49 -14.58 -6.65
N GLY A 128 -6.37 -13.47 -7.36
CA GLY A 128 -6.28 -13.43 -8.83
C GLY A 128 -4.87 -13.69 -9.33
N THR A 129 -4.68 -13.53 -10.64
CA THR A 129 -3.36 -13.60 -11.27
C THR A 129 -2.53 -12.40 -10.85
N SER A 130 -1.38 -12.64 -10.23
CA SER A 130 -0.47 -11.61 -9.76
C SER A 130 0.14 -10.79 -10.90
N PHE A 131 0.81 -9.67 -10.59
CA PHE A 131 1.55 -8.92 -11.60
C PHE A 131 2.61 -9.80 -12.28
N ALA A 132 3.46 -10.49 -11.52
CA ALA A 132 4.50 -11.37 -12.07
C ALA A 132 3.90 -12.46 -12.97
N GLY A 133 2.78 -13.05 -12.57
CA GLY A 133 2.05 -14.03 -13.38
C GLY A 133 1.53 -13.46 -14.71
N ARG A 134 1.00 -12.21 -14.71
CA ARG A 134 0.54 -11.52 -15.93
C ARG A 134 1.71 -11.05 -16.80
N ALA A 135 2.82 -10.67 -16.20
CA ALA A 135 4.04 -10.24 -16.87
C ALA A 135 4.88 -11.41 -17.41
N GLY A 136 4.57 -12.65 -17.03
CA GLY A 136 5.35 -13.83 -17.42
C GLY A 136 6.69 -13.94 -16.70
N MET A 137 6.88 -13.24 -15.57
CA MET A 137 8.09 -13.29 -14.75
C MET A 137 8.17 -14.60 -13.98
N GLN A 138 9.37 -15.15 -13.88
CA GLN A 138 9.62 -16.50 -13.36
C GLN A 138 10.25 -16.49 -11.95
N SER A 139 10.85 -15.35 -11.55
CA SER A 139 11.63 -15.18 -10.31
C SER A 139 12.59 -16.37 -10.08
N PRO A 140 13.56 -16.58 -11.01
CA PRO A 140 14.51 -17.68 -10.87
C PRO A 140 15.37 -17.50 -9.63
N ALA A 141 16.02 -18.59 -9.20
CA ALA A 141 17.00 -18.49 -8.11
C ALA A 141 18.15 -17.57 -8.50
N VAL A 142 18.40 -16.55 -7.68
CA VAL A 142 19.41 -15.51 -7.90
C VAL A 142 20.70 -15.89 -7.19
N SER A 143 21.85 -15.87 -7.88
CA SER A 143 23.16 -16.04 -7.24
C SER A 143 23.60 -14.74 -6.56
N VAL A 144 24.54 -14.85 -5.60
CA VAL A 144 25.10 -13.67 -4.92
C VAL A 144 25.79 -12.74 -5.90
N GLU A 145 26.48 -13.29 -6.90
CA GLU A 145 27.19 -12.53 -7.94
C GLU A 145 26.20 -11.75 -8.83
N GLN A 146 25.07 -12.37 -9.19
CA GLN A 146 24.02 -11.69 -9.94
C GLN A 146 23.37 -10.57 -9.14
N LEU A 147 23.08 -10.84 -7.86
CA LEU A 147 22.54 -9.83 -6.95
C LEU A 147 23.50 -8.66 -6.76
N ALA A 148 24.81 -8.92 -6.57
CA ALA A 148 25.83 -7.89 -6.45
C ALA A 148 25.92 -7.05 -7.74
N ALA A 149 25.96 -7.69 -8.91
CA ALA A 149 26.06 -7.00 -10.19
C ALA A 149 24.88 -6.03 -10.42
N VAL A 150 23.64 -6.46 -10.09
CA VAL A 150 22.47 -5.59 -10.22
C VAL A 150 22.46 -4.51 -9.14
N THR A 151 22.93 -4.80 -7.91
CA THR A 151 23.05 -3.80 -6.85
C THR A 151 24.02 -2.69 -7.26
N ASP A 152 25.17 -3.03 -7.86
CA ASP A 152 26.17 -2.07 -8.34
C ASP A 152 25.66 -1.28 -9.56
N TYR A 153 24.88 -1.91 -10.43
CA TYR A 153 24.20 -1.21 -11.54
C TYR A 153 23.27 -0.13 -10.98
N PHE A 154 22.44 -0.45 -9.96
CA PHE A 154 21.56 0.53 -9.31
C PHE A 154 22.35 1.64 -8.61
N ALA A 155 23.46 1.32 -7.94
CA ALA A 155 24.35 2.31 -7.32
C ALA A 155 24.88 3.31 -8.38
N ALA A 156 25.28 2.83 -9.55
CA ALA A 156 25.72 3.69 -10.65
C ALA A 156 24.61 4.63 -11.13
N ARG A 157 23.36 4.10 -11.32
CA ARG A 157 22.20 4.92 -11.72
C ARG A 157 21.84 5.96 -10.66
N VAL A 158 21.91 5.60 -9.38
CA VAL A 158 21.74 6.56 -8.27
C VAL A 158 22.75 7.70 -8.39
N ASN A 159 24.03 7.39 -8.56
CA ASN A 159 25.08 8.40 -8.67
C ASN A 159 24.89 9.32 -9.89
N GLU A 160 24.46 8.77 -11.03
CA GLU A 160 24.18 9.55 -12.26
C GLU A 160 23.02 10.53 -12.11
N THR A 161 22.03 10.20 -11.28
CA THR A 161 20.83 11.04 -11.10
C THR A 161 20.91 11.95 -9.89
N ALA A 162 21.81 11.72 -8.95
CA ALA A 162 21.92 12.43 -7.68
C ALA A 162 22.19 13.93 -7.83
N ASP A 163 23.07 14.31 -8.79
CA ASP A 163 23.44 15.71 -9.05
C ASP A 163 22.36 16.50 -9.82
N ALA A 164 21.42 15.79 -10.45
CA ALA A 164 20.40 16.41 -11.27
C ALA A 164 19.14 16.82 -10.50
N VAL A 165 18.99 16.35 -9.25
CA VAL A 165 17.83 16.71 -8.39
C VAL A 165 18.14 17.93 -7.55
N PRO A 166 17.13 18.82 -7.28
CA PRO A 166 17.27 19.93 -6.36
C PRO A 166 17.73 19.46 -4.96
N ARG A 167 18.66 20.24 -4.37
CA ARG A 167 19.21 19.98 -3.05
C ARG A 167 19.14 21.20 -2.16
N ASP A 168 18.99 21.00 -0.85
CA ASP A 168 19.02 22.06 0.13
C ASP A 168 20.47 22.42 0.56
N GLU A 169 20.61 23.34 1.52
CA GLU A 169 21.91 23.77 2.07
C GLU A 169 22.67 22.64 2.74
N SER A 170 22.00 21.57 3.14
CA SER A 170 22.58 20.35 3.74
C SER A 170 22.88 19.27 2.69
N SER A 171 22.74 19.58 1.40
CA SER A 171 22.87 18.65 0.28
C SER A 171 21.84 17.50 0.29
N LEU A 172 20.71 17.67 1.00
CA LEU A 172 19.62 16.71 1.00
C LEU A 172 18.65 16.97 -0.15
N PHE A 173 17.95 15.93 -0.58
CA PHE A 173 16.88 15.99 -1.59
C PHE A 173 15.80 17.01 -1.19
N ALA A 174 15.57 18.03 -2.03
CA ALA A 174 14.77 19.20 -1.69
C ALA A 174 13.64 19.52 -2.70
N VAL A 175 13.12 18.50 -3.39
CA VAL A 175 11.94 18.71 -4.25
C VAL A 175 10.69 18.86 -3.36
N GLU A 176 9.88 19.88 -3.66
CA GLU A 176 8.67 20.17 -2.91
C GLU A 176 7.65 19.01 -2.99
N LYS A 177 7.13 18.59 -1.82
CA LYS A 177 6.22 17.44 -1.74
C LYS A 177 4.94 17.64 -2.54
N THR A 178 4.42 18.87 -2.61
CA THR A 178 3.25 19.20 -3.42
C THR A 178 3.53 19.07 -4.91
N GLU A 179 4.73 19.43 -5.37
CA GLU A 179 5.18 19.23 -6.74
C GLU A 179 5.27 17.74 -7.07
N ILE A 180 5.87 16.93 -6.19
CA ILE A 180 5.95 15.48 -6.36
C ILE A 180 4.56 14.86 -6.54
N LEU A 181 3.59 15.22 -5.68
CA LEU A 181 2.24 14.69 -5.76
C LEU A 181 1.50 15.09 -7.05
N GLN A 182 1.81 16.25 -7.62
CA GLN A 182 1.17 16.78 -8.82
C GLN A 182 1.82 16.33 -10.12
N SER A 183 3.11 15.99 -10.10
CA SER A 183 3.89 15.63 -11.29
C SER A 183 3.84 14.14 -11.65
N CYS A 184 2.90 13.37 -11.08
CA CYS A 184 2.81 11.92 -11.33
C CYS A 184 2.03 11.54 -12.60
N SER A 185 1.48 12.52 -13.32
CA SER A 185 0.75 12.27 -14.57
C SER A 185 1.66 11.71 -15.65
N GLY A 186 1.23 10.64 -16.32
CA GLY A 186 2.02 9.96 -17.34
C GLY A 186 3.08 8.99 -16.81
N LEU A 187 3.26 8.89 -15.49
CA LEU A 187 4.29 8.08 -14.85
C LEU A 187 4.30 6.61 -15.32
N TYR A 188 3.16 6.06 -15.62
CA TYR A 188 3.01 4.67 -16.08
C TYR A 188 3.03 4.51 -17.60
N THR A 189 2.97 5.60 -18.36
CA THR A 189 2.92 5.56 -19.83
C THR A 189 4.06 4.75 -20.45
N PRO A 190 5.33 4.87 -20.00
CA PRO A 190 6.43 4.08 -20.56
C PRO A 190 6.27 2.57 -20.39
N LEU A 191 5.50 2.12 -19.38
CA LEU A 191 5.32 0.70 -19.11
C LEU A 191 4.19 0.06 -19.91
N LEU A 192 3.29 0.85 -20.51
CA LEU A 192 2.06 0.34 -21.13
C LEU A 192 2.30 -0.44 -22.41
N GLU A 193 3.37 -0.17 -23.16
CA GLU A 193 3.73 -0.96 -24.32
C GLU A 193 4.05 -2.40 -23.93
N ARG A 194 4.80 -2.58 -22.85
CA ARG A 194 5.22 -3.89 -22.37
C ARG A 194 4.12 -4.56 -21.51
N TRP A 195 3.45 -3.79 -20.67
CA TRP A 195 2.43 -4.29 -19.73
C TRP A 195 1.10 -3.51 -19.87
N PRO A 196 0.33 -3.75 -20.96
CA PRO A 196 -0.90 -3.01 -21.24
C PRO A 196 -1.95 -3.14 -20.12
N PHE A 197 -1.86 -4.21 -19.32
CA PHE A 197 -2.77 -4.42 -18.19
C PHE A 197 -2.56 -3.45 -17.01
N LEU A 198 -1.48 -2.65 -17.02
CA LEU A 198 -1.27 -1.55 -16.10
C LEU A 198 -2.01 -0.28 -16.50
N ASP A 199 -2.71 -0.28 -17.63
CA ASP A 199 -3.50 0.89 -18.05
C ASP A 199 -4.62 1.19 -17.05
N GLY A 200 -4.80 2.45 -16.78
CA GLY A 200 -5.81 2.92 -15.84
C GLY A 200 -5.84 4.43 -15.67
N PRO A 201 -6.91 4.95 -15.04
CA PRO A 201 -6.99 6.37 -14.76
C PRO A 201 -5.89 6.79 -13.79
N GLU A 202 -5.25 7.90 -14.10
CA GLU A 202 -4.29 8.53 -13.21
C GLU A 202 -5.05 9.37 -12.18
N ARG A 203 -4.99 8.96 -10.92
CA ARG A 203 -5.56 9.68 -9.78
C ARG A 203 -4.44 10.17 -8.91
N HIS A 204 -4.37 11.50 -8.73
CA HIS A 204 -3.33 12.11 -7.91
C HIS A 204 -3.46 11.65 -6.44
N PRO A 205 -2.38 11.17 -5.85
CA PRO A 205 -2.38 10.85 -4.44
C PRO A 205 -2.66 12.11 -3.59
N LYS A 206 -3.31 11.92 -2.46
CA LYS A 206 -3.64 13.01 -1.53
C LYS A 206 -2.64 13.05 -0.39
N PRO A 207 -2.24 14.26 0.08
CA PRO A 207 -1.46 14.37 1.30
C PRO A 207 -2.30 13.94 2.50
N ALA A 208 -1.74 13.12 3.38
CA ALA A 208 -2.41 12.68 4.58
C ALA A 208 -2.49 13.82 5.61
N VAL A 209 -3.68 14.07 6.13
CA VAL A 209 -3.90 14.96 7.29
C VAL A 209 -3.27 14.33 8.55
N TYR A 210 -3.33 13.00 8.66
CA TYR A 210 -2.79 12.26 9.79
C TYR A 210 -1.37 11.72 9.53
N SER A 211 -0.52 12.44 8.76
CA SER A 211 0.85 12.01 8.42
C SER A 211 1.68 11.59 9.62
N LYS A 212 1.66 12.37 10.73
CA LYS A 212 2.38 12.00 11.96
C LYS A 212 1.87 10.69 12.61
N LEU A 213 0.57 10.42 12.51
CA LEU A 213 0.01 9.16 12.97
C LEU A 213 0.47 8.01 12.07
N MET A 214 0.53 8.25 10.74
CA MET A 214 1.08 7.28 9.80
C MET A 214 2.55 6.99 10.12
N SER A 215 3.36 8.01 10.38
CA SER A 215 4.77 7.85 10.79
C SER A 215 4.90 7.00 12.06
N ALA A 216 4.08 7.29 13.09
CA ALA A 216 4.06 6.52 14.32
C ALA A 216 3.70 5.03 14.12
N TRP A 217 2.95 4.72 13.07
CA TRP A 217 2.57 3.35 12.69
C TRP A 217 3.50 2.73 11.64
N GLY A 218 4.48 3.48 11.12
CA GLY A 218 5.46 3.01 10.14
C GLY A 218 4.94 2.99 8.69
N PHE A 219 3.93 3.80 8.36
CA PHE A 219 3.36 3.85 7.00
C PHE A 219 3.85 5.07 6.22
N THR A 220 4.27 4.84 4.98
CA THR A 220 4.64 5.88 4.00
C THR A 220 3.47 6.31 3.12
N GLY A 221 2.54 5.41 2.85
CA GLY A 221 1.34 5.62 2.06
C GLY A 221 0.34 4.49 2.25
N TYR A 222 -0.83 4.63 1.67
CA TYR A 222 -1.80 3.55 1.53
C TYR A 222 -2.82 3.85 0.43
N LEU A 223 -3.25 2.81 -0.26
CA LEU A 223 -4.46 2.86 -1.07
C LEU A 223 -5.68 2.51 -0.21
N CYS A 224 -6.68 3.36 -0.17
CA CYS A 224 -7.95 3.04 0.48
C CYS A 224 -8.71 1.95 -0.29
N PRO A 225 -8.90 0.74 0.24
CA PRO A 225 -9.52 -0.38 -0.47
C PRO A 225 -10.94 -0.09 -0.99
N LEU A 226 -11.70 0.73 -0.27
CA LEU A 226 -13.11 1.00 -0.56
C LEU A 226 -13.29 2.17 -1.53
N VAL A 227 -12.36 3.12 -1.54
CA VAL A 227 -12.46 4.36 -2.33
C VAL A 227 -11.59 4.31 -3.58
N GLY A 228 -10.48 3.55 -3.54
CA GLY A 228 -9.49 3.53 -4.61
C GLY A 228 -8.62 4.80 -4.67
N GLU A 229 -8.56 5.55 -3.57
CA GLU A 229 -7.76 6.76 -3.40
C GLU A 229 -6.45 6.43 -2.69
N SER A 230 -5.32 6.93 -3.20
CA SER A 230 -4.03 6.85 -2.54
C SER A 230 -3.81 8.05 -1.64
N THR A 231 -3.36 7.80 -0.40
CA THR A 231 -3.08 8.82 0.61
C THR A 231 -1.65 8.65 1.10
N LEU A 232 -0.85 9.72 1.07
CA LEU A 232 0.58 9.66 1.32
C LEU A 232 0.99 10.42 2.58
N ASN A 233 1.90 9.84 3.31
CA ASN A 233 2.56 10.48 4.43
C ASN A 233 3.51 11.58 3.93
N VAL A 234 3.17 12.82 4.23
CA VAL A 234 3.98 13.99 3.87
C VAL A 234 4.81 14.55 5.04
N ASP A 235 4.89 13.83 6.16
CA ASP A 235 5.73 14.21 7.31
C ASP A 235 7.17 13.69 7.14
N SER A 236 7.38 12.53 6.48
CA SER A 236 8.69 11.92 6.25
C SER A 236 9.56 12.72 5.26
N PRO A 237 10.89 12.50 5.22
CA PRO A 237 11.77 13.07 4.20
C PRO A 237 11.25 12.82 2.79
N ALA A 238 11.48 13.78 1.88
CA ALA A 238 10.88 13.76 0.56
C ALA A 238 11.54 12.76 -0.41
N VAL A 239 12.75 12.28 -0.12
CA VAL A 239 13.56 11.47 -1.03
C VAL A 239 12.87 10.21 -1.58
N PHE A 240 12.08 9.52 -0.75
CA PHE A 240 11.32 8.35 -1.19
C PHE A 240 9.84 8.65 -1.53
N LEU A 241 9.40 9.90 -1.44
CA LEU A 241 8.02 10.26 -1.78
C LEU A 241 7.68 10.00 -3.26
N PRO A 242 8.56 10.32 -4.25
CA PRO A 242 8.28 10.04 -5.66
C PRO A 242 8.04 8.55 -5.92
N VAL A 243 8.93 7.66 -5.45
CA VAL A 243 8.75 6.21 -5.65
C VAL A 243 7.57 5.68 -4.83
N THR A 244 7.24 6.26 -3.67
CA THR A 244 6.03 5.92 -2.91
C THR A 244 4.76 6.30 -3.69
N VAL A 245 4.76 7.45 -4.39
CA VAL A 245 3.69 7.79 -5.34
C VAL A 245 3.53 6.70 -6.39
N ALA A 246 4.64 6.30 -7.02
CA ALA A 246 4.64 5.25 -8.04
C ALA A 246 4.10 3.92 -7.50
N HIS A 247 4.50 3.53 -6.30
CA HIS A 247 4.03 2.33 -5.59
C HIS A 247 2.50 2.38 -5.35
N GLU A 248 1.98 3.48 -4.81
CA GLU A 248 0.54 3.63 -4.56
C GLU A 248 -0.28 3.65 -5.86
N LEU A 249 0.30 4.18 -6.93
CA LEU A 249 -0.30 4.12 -8.26
C LEU A 249 -0.28 2.69 -8.85
N ALA A 250 0.67 1.81 -8.48
CA ALA A 250 0.62 0.39 -8.81
C ALA A 250 -0.61 -0.28 -8.16
N HIS A 251 -0.87 0.04 -6.90
CA HIS A 251 -2.05 -0.43 -6.21
C HIS A 251 -3.36 0.05 -6.87
N GLN A 252 -3.43 1.30 -7.35
CA GLN A 252 -4.58 1.79 -8.12
C GLN A 252 -4.81 0.98 -9.40
N ARG A 253 -3.74 0.43 -10.01
CA ARG A 253 -3.75 -0.40 -11.22
C ARG A 253 -3.98 -1.89 -10.96
N GLY A 254 -4.22 -2.27 -9.70
CA GLY A 254 -4.59 -3.63 -9.33
C GLY A 254 -3.39 -4.54 -9.00
N VAL A 255 -2.23 -3.99 -8.74
CA VAL A 255 -1.08 -4.70 -8.18
C VAL A 255 -1.22 -4.70 -6.66
N ALA A 256 -1.59 -5.84 -6.05
CA ALA A 256 -1.91 -5.89 -4.62
C ALA A 256 -0.74 -6.34 -3.74
N ALA A 257 0.14 -7.21 -4.26
CA ALA A 257 1.27 -7.72 -3.49
C ALA A 257 2.34 -6.63 -3.33
N GLU A 258 2.78 -6.38 -2.09
CA GLU A 258 3.71 -5.29 -1.76
C GLU A 258 5.03 -5.37 -2.54
N GLN A 259 5.61 -6.59 -2.65
CA GLN A 259 6.84 -6.80 -3.41
C GLN A 259 6.68 -6.48 -4.89
N GLU A 260 5.51 -6.78 -5.47
CA GLU A 260 5.20 -6.47 -6.87
C GLU A 260 4.91 -4.97 -7.03
N ALA A 261 4.22 -4.34 -6.08
CA ALA A 261 3.98 -2.90 -6.09
C ALA A 261 5.28 -2.10 -5.93
N ASN A 262 6.22 -2.56 -5.09
CA ASN A 262 7.57 -1.99 -4.99
C ASN A 262 8.33 -2.12 -6.31
N PHE A 263 8.33 -3.31 -6.92
CA PHE A 263 8.97 -3.54 -8.22
C PHE A 263 8.38 -2.63 -9.31
N VAL A 264 7.05 -2.64 -9.47
CA VAL A 264 6.36 -1.83 -10.49
C VAL A 264 6.53 -0.34 -10.23
N GLY A 265 6.56 0.08 -8.95
CA GLY A 265 6.86 1.45 -8.55
C GLY A 265 8.27 1.88 -8.95
N VAL A 266 9.28 1.02 -8.75
CA VAL A 266 10.66 1.27 -9.23
C VAL A 266 10.66 1.37 -10.75
N MET A 267 10.03 0.44 -11.47
CA MET A 267 9.98 0.46 -12.93
C MET A 267 9.34 1.73 -13.48
N ALA A 268 8.21 2.16 -12.89
CA ALA A 268 7.53 3.39 -13.32
C ALA A 268 8.38 4.64 -13.04
N ALA A 269 8.94 4.74 -11.84
CA ALA A 269 9.74 5.89 -11.44
C ALA A 269 11.03 6.02 -12.26
N THR A 270 11.72 4.91 -12.53
CA THR A 270 13.00 4.93 -13.28
C THR A 270 12.82 5.13 -14.79
N ALA A 271 11.65 4.80 -15.34
CA ALA A 271 11.32 5.00 -16.74
C ALA A 271 10.74 6.39 -17.06
N ASP A 272 10.39 7.18 -16.05
CA ASP A 272 9.82 8.52 -16.20
C ASP A 272 10.86 9.56 -16.64
N GLY A 273 10.42 10.61 -17.31
CA GLY A 273 11.29 11.72 -17.70
C GLY A 273 11.66 12.68 -16.56
N ASN A 274 11.01 12.60 -15.41
CA ASN A 274 11.24 13.47 -14.25
C ASN A 274 12.39 12.90 -13.39
N VAL A 275 13.48 13.64 -13.29
CA VAL A 275 14.69 13.22 -12.56
C VAL A 275 14.44 12.94 -11.07
N ALA A 276 13.47 13.63 -10.43
CA ALA A 276 13.13 13.36 -9.03
C ALA A 276 12.53 11.95 -8.86
N TYR A 277 11.70 11.52 -9.80
CA TYR A 277 11.18 10.14 -9.82
C TYR A 277 12.28 9.14 -10.15
N GLN A 278 13.12 9.42 -11.14
CA GLN A 278 14.25 8.54 -11.49
C GLN A 278 15.17 8.32 -10.30
N TYR A 279 15.67 9.38 -9.68
CA TYR A 279 16.56 9.29 -8.52
C TYR A 279 15.92 8.49 -7.37
N SER A 280 14.69 8.86 -7.00
CA SER A 280 13.96 8.18 -5.95
C SER A 280 13.74 6.69 -6.25
N GLY A 281 13.40 6.35 -7.49
CA GLY A 281 13.21 4.97 -7.94
C GLY A 281 14.49 4.15 -7.89
N TRP A 282 15.60 4.69 -8.42
CA TRP A 282 16.90 4.04 -8.37
C TRP A 282 17.37 3.83 -6.93
N LEU A 283 17.26 4.85 -6.08
CA LEU A 283 17.68 4.77 -4.67
C LEU A 283 16.82 3.77 -3.88
N PHE A 284 15.53 3.70 -4.13
CA PHE A 284 14.64 2.74 -3.48
C PHE A 284 14.90 1.32 -3.95
N GLY A 285 15.11 1.11 -5.26
CA GLY A 285 15.51 -0.19 -5.80
C GLY A 285 16.86 -0.63 -5.23
N TYR A 286 17.82 0.28 -5.16
CA TYR A 286 19.11 0.04 -4.51
C TYR A 286 18.93 -0.40 -3.04
N LEU A 287 18.05 0.26 -2.28
CA LEU A 287 17.78 -0.11 -0.88
C LEU A 287 17.27 -1.56 -0.76
N HIS A 288 16.39 -2.00 -1.65
CA HIS A 288 15.91 -3.38 -1.66
C HIS A 288 17.01 -4.38 -2.00
N LEU A 289 17.79 -4.10 -3.04
CA LEU A 289 18.90 -4.94 -3.50
C LEU A 289 20.01 -5.03 -2.47
N SER A 290 20.44 -3.89 -1.91
CA SER A 290 21.51 -3.84 -0.91
C SER A 290 21.14 -4.53 0.41
N ASN A 291 19.88 -4.47 0.84
CA ASN A 291 19.39 -5.22 2.00
C ASN A 291 19.41 -6.74 1.75
N ALA A 292 19.03 -7.18 0.55
CA ALA A 292 19.11 -8.58 0.16
C ALA A 292 20.59 -9.03 0.09
N LEU A 293 21.44 -8.21 -0.54
CA LEU A 293 22.88 -8.47 -0.64
C LEU A 293 23.55 -8.50 0.74
N TYR A 294 23.20 -7.60 1.65
CA TYR A 294 23.72 -7.62 3.01
C TYR A 294 23.35 -8.91 3.76
N SER A 295 22.21 -9.48 3.48
CA SER A 295 21.78 -10.75 4.05
C SER A 295 22.54 -11.95 3.48
N ALA A 296 23.01 -11.86 2.22
CA ALA A 296 23.74 -12.90 1.52
C ALA A 296 25.25 -12.78 1.69
N ASP A 297 25.80 -11.57 1.51
CA ASP A 297 27.21 -11.22 1.64
C ASP A 297 27.37 -9.77 2.17
N PRO A 298 27.60 -9.59 3.49
CA PRO A 298 27.76 -8.26 4.09
C PRO A 298 28.98 -7.46 3.58
N ASP A 299 30.03 -8.12 3.08
CA ASP A 299 31.22 -7.42 2.59
C ASP A 299 30.98 -6.81 1.23
N LEU A 300 30.34 -7.53 0.31
CA LEU A 300 29.88 -7.00 -0.98
C LEU A 300 28.88 -5.84 -0.79
N ALA A 301 27.94 -5.98 0.13
CA ALA A 301 26.97 -4.92 0.41
C ALA A 301 27.65 -3.63 0.94
N ARG A 302 28.64 -3.76 1.81
CA ARG A 302 29.42 -2.61 2.32
C ARG A 302 30.24 -1.95 1.20
N ALA A 303 30.85 -2.75 0.32
CA ALA A 303 31.59 -2.23 -0.83
C ALA A 303 30.68 -1.45 -1.77
N SER A 304 29.50 -1.98 -2.10
CA SER A 304 28.50 -1.31 -2.93
C SER A 304 28.00 -0.01 -2.28
N TYR A 305 27.73 0.00 -0.96
CA TYR A 305 27.34 1.21 -0.24
C TYR A 305 28.42 2.30 -0.28
N ALA A 306 29.70 1.90 -0.14
CA ALA A 306 30.83 2.84 -0.22
C ALA A 306 31.01 3.46 -1.62
N ALA A 307 30.47 2.84 -2.66
CA ALA A 307 30.48 3.35 -4.03
C ALA A 307 29.39 4.39 -4.33
N LEU A 308 28.39 4.54 -3.45
CA LEU A 308 27.39 5.61 -3.57
C LEU A 308 28.02 6.98 -3.36
N CYS A 309 27.52 7.98 -4.09
CA CYS A 309 27.87 9.39 -3.87
C CYS A 309 27.45 9.88 -2.48
N ALA A 310 28.07 10.96 -2.04
CA ALA A 310 27.85 11.52 -0.70
C ALA A 310 26.39 11.96 -0.49
N GLU A 311 25.76 12.50 -1.51
CA GLU A 311 24.39 12.97 -1.52
C GLU A 311 23.41 11.83 -1.28
N ALA A 312 23.59 10.70 -1.96
CA ALA A 312 22.74 9.52 -1.79
C ALA A 312 22.90 8.89 -0.39
N GLN A 313 24.15 8.84 0.12
CA GLN A 313 24.40 8.40 1.48
C GLN A 313 23.75 9.34 2.51
N ALA A 314 23.81 10.66 2.30
CA ALA A 314 23.17 11.65 3.16
C ALA A 314 21.63 11.52 3.17
N ASP A 315 21.00 11.37 2.00
CA ASP A 315 19.56 11.16 1.86
C ASP A 315 19.09 9.87 2.59
N MET A 316 19.85 8.78 2.44
CA MET A 316 19.56 7.53 3.17
C MET A 316 19.73 7.70 4.69
N ALA A 317 20.76 8.43 5.13
CA ALA A 317 21.01 8.67 6.54
C ALA A 317 19.91 9.55 7.17
N ASP A 318 19.47 10.60 6.48
CA ASP A 318 18.36 11.47 6.91
C ASP A 318 17.06 10.68 7.03
N ASN A 319 16.71 9.90 6.01
CA ASN A 319 15.54 9.03 6.06
C ASN A 319 15.60 8.02 7.21
N ASN A 320 16.75 7.39 7.42
CA ASN A 320 16.93 6.45 8.53
C ASN A 320 16.81 7.14 9.90
N ALA A 321 17.38 8.34 10.05
CA ALA A 321 17.26 9.14 11.26
C ALA A 321 15.81 9.52 11.56
N TYR A 322 15.05 9.91 10.51
CA TYR A 322 13.62 10.17 10.64
C TYR A 322 12.84 8.95 11.14
N TRP A 323 13.02 7.78 10.52
CA TRP A 323 12.25 6.59 10.90
C TRP A 323 12.68 6.03 12.27
N LYS A 324 13.94 6.22 12.67
CA LYS A 324 14.44 5.80 13.96
C LYS A 324 13.75 6.49 15.14
N GLN A 325 13.33 7.76 15.01
CA GLN A 325 12.59 8.46 16.08
C GLN A 325 11.21 7.86 16.35
N TRP A 326 10.65 7.10 15.39
CA TRP A 326 9.34 6.45 15.51
C TRP A 326 9.45 4.98 15.97
N GLU A 327 10.65 4.46 16.22
CA GLU A 327 10.83 3.10 16.75
C GLU A 327 10.20 2.98 18.15
N GLY A 328 9.45 1.87 18.36
CA GLY A 328 8.82 1.60 19.64
C GLY A 328 7.52 0.81 19.53
N PRO A 329 6.81 0.60 20.66
CA PRO A 329 5.66 -0.31 20.73
C PRO A 329 4.50 0.03 19.78
N VAL A 330 4.33 1.30 19.43
CA VAL A 330 3.26 1.74 18.49
C VAL A 330 3.57 1.24 17.09
N LYS A 331 4.78 1.48 16.59
CA LYS A 331 5.24 0.99 15.28
C LYS A 331 5.20 -0.53 15.22
N GLU A 332 5.77 -1.21 16.22
CA GLU A 332 5.74 -2.67 16.30
C GLU A 332 4.32 -3.25 16.26
N THR A 333 3.36 -2.56 16.91
CA THR A 333 1.96 -2.97 16.87
C THR A 333 1.36 -2.78 15.48
N GLY A 334 1.65 -1.65 14.81
CA GLY A 334 1.26 -1.38 13.44
C GLY A 334 1.77 -2.45 12.48
N GLU A 335 3.06 -2.76 12.55
CA GLU A 335 3.70 -3.81 11.75
C GLU A 335 3.08 -5.19 11.97
N LYS A 336 2.79 -5.55 13.22
CA LYS A 336 2.13 -6.83 13.57
C LYS A 336 0.72 -6.90 12.99
N VAL A 337 -0.07 -5.83 13.12
CA VAL A 337 -1.44 -5.76 12.60
C VAL A 337 -1.43 -5.85 11.08
N TYR A 338 -0.54 -5.09 10.41
CA TYR A 338 -0.44 -5.12 8.95
C TYR A 338 0.08 -6.45 8.42
N THR A 339 1.11 -7.03 9.07
CA THR A 339 1.59 -8.38 8.74
C THR A 339 0.48 -9.42 8.87
N ALA A 340 -0.31 -9.38 9.96
CA ALA A 340 -1.44 -10.30 10.14
C ALA A 340 -2.52 -10.11 9.06
N PHE A 341 -2.78 -8.87 8.63
CA PHE A 341 -3.68 -8.58 7.52
C PHE A 341 -3.17 -9.21 6.22
N LEU A 342 -1.92 -8.98 5.84
CA LEU A 342 -1.31 -9.55 4.64
C LEU A 342 -1.31 -11.08 4.65
N GLN A 343 -0.95 -11.69 5.79
CA GLN A 343 -0.98 -13.14 5.97
C GLN A 343 -2.39 -13.71 5.88
N GLY A 344 -3.41 -13.00 6.36
CA GLY A 344 -4.81 -13.35 6.22
C GLY A 344 -5.27 -13.46 4.75
N TYR A 345 -4.61 -12.73 3.86
CA TYR A 345 -4.80 -12.80 2.40
C TYR A 345 -3.78 -13.70 1.68
N GLY A 346 -3.03 -14.53 2.41
CA GLY A 346 -2.12 -15.52 1.82
C GLY A 346 -0.72 -15.00 1.50
N GLN A 347 -0.41 -13.73 1.84
CA GLN A 347 0.94 -13.17 1.70
C GLN A 347 1.83 -13.67 2.85
N LYS A 348 2.43 -14.86 2.69
CA LYS A 348 3.18 -15.57 3.74
C LYS A 348 4.34 -14.78 4.31
N LEU A 349 4.99 -13.95 3.50
CA LEU A 349 6.15 -13.14 3.88
C LEU A 349 5.76 -11.90 4.70
N GLY A 350 4.49 -11.44 4.61
CA GLY A 350 4.06 -10.18 5.23
C GLY A 350 4.95 -9.02 4.77
N MET A 351 5.40 -8.19 5.70
CA MET A 351 6.35 -7.09 5.42
C MET A 351 7.80 -7.53 5.15
N ARG A 352 8.14 -8.81 5.33
CA ARG A 352 9.49 -9.33 5.07
C ARG A 352 9.74 -9.68 3.58
N SER A 353 8.99 -9.07 2.66
CA SER A 353 9.06 -9.34 1.22
C SER A 353 10.23 -8.65 0.50
N TYR A 354 11.23 -8.14 1.22
CA TYR A 354 12.38 -7.46 0.60
C TYR A 354 13.13 -8.35 -0.41
N GLY A 355 13.35 -9.63 -0.11
CA GLY A 355 13.95 -10.58 -1.05
C GLY A 355 13.14 -10.74 -2.33
N ALA A 356 11.82 -10.87 -2.22
CA ALA A 356 10.98 -11.09 -3.39
C ALA A 356 10.91 -9.88 -4.35
N CYS A 357 11.07 -8.63 -3.86
CA CYS A 357 11.23 -7.46 -4.72
C CYS A 357 12.61 -7.47 -5.41
N ALA A 358 13.67 -7.80 -4.64
CA ALA A 358 15.03 -7.91 -5.18
C ALA A 358 15.12 -8.98 -6.29
N ASP A 359 14.46 -10.13 -6.11
CA ASP A 359 14.43 -11.20 -7.13
C ASP A 359 13.83 -10.70 -8.46
N LEU A 360 12.72 -9.95 -8.40
CA LEU A 360 12.11 -9.34 -9.58
C LEU A 360 13.02 -8.29 -10.23
N LEU A 361 13.70 -7.45 -9.41
CA LEU A 361 14.66 -6.46 -9.90
C LEU A 361 15.86 -7.15 -10.55
N VAL A 362 16.37 -8.24 -9.98
CA VAL A 362 17.47 -8.99 -10.59
C VAL A 362 17.05 -9.63 -11.91
N GLU A 363 15.88 -10.28 -11.97
CA GLU A 363 15.35 -10.85 -13.21
C GLU A 363 15.28 -9.79 -14.32
N GLU A 364 14.81 -8.59 -14.00
CA GLU A 364 14.62 -7.50 -14.94
C GLU A 364 15.93 -6.85 -15.39
N PHE A 365 16.83 -6.54 -14.45
CA PHE A 365 17.98 -5.69 -14.70
C PHE A 365 19.28 -6.45 -14.97
N LEU A 366 19.36 -7.76 -14.70
CA LEU A 366 20.57 -8.57 -14.96
C LEU A 366 21.08 -8.46 -16.41
N PRO A 367 20.23 -8.46 -17.45
CA PRO A 367 20.70 -8.31 -18.82
C PRO A 367 21.49 -7.01 -19.07
N TYR A 368 21.17 -5.94 -18.36
CA TYR A 368 21.83 -4.63 -18.51
C TYR A 368 23.20 -4.56 -17.82
N THR A 369 23.51 -5.48 -16.91
CA THR A 369 24.81 -5.52 -16.21
C THR A 369 25.91 -6.16 -17.05
N THR A 370 25.55 -7.02 -18.01
CA THR A 370 26.50 -7.80 -18.85
C THR A 370 26.86 -7.12 -20.16
N THR A 371 26.01 -6.23 -20.66
CA THR A 371 26.30 -5.37 -21.81
C THR A 371 26.95 -4.09 -21.29
N GLY A 372 28.28 -4.10 -21.12
CA GLY A 372 29.06 -2.97 -20.59
C GLY A 372 28.49 -1.62 -21.03
N GLY A 373 27.92 -0.88 -20.10
CA GLY A 373 27.19 0.35 -20.14
C GLY A 373 27.03 1.07 -21.47
N LEU A 374 25.81 1.62 -21.67
CA LEU A 374 25.52 2.63 -22.70
C LEU A 374 25.34 2.14 -24.15
N THR A 375 24.16 1.70 -24.48
CA THR A 375 23.48 2.19 -25.68
C THR A 375 22.06 2.60 -25.30
N ALA A 376 21.89 3.89 -25.01
CA ALA A 376 20.62 4.55 -25.16
C ALA A 376 20.28 4.53 -26.66
N GLU A 377 19.22 3.82 -27.03
CA GLU A 377 18.42 4.10 -28.23
C GLU A 377 16.97 4.30 -27.81
#